data_f169aa2ea67578fc8e61cd7749a1b8e7
#
_entry.id   f169aa2ea67578fc8e61cd7749a1b8e7
#
_cell.length_a   1.000
_cell.length_b   1.000
_cell.length_c   1.000
_cell.angle_alpha   90.00
_cell.angle_beta   90.00
_cell.angle_gamma   90.00
#
_symmetry.space_group_name_H-M   'P 1'
#
loop_
_entity.id
_entity.type
_entity.pdbx_description
1 polymer ?
#
loop_
_entity_poly.entity_id
_entity_poly.type
_entity_poly.pdbx_seq_one_letter_code
_entity_poly.pdbx_strand_id
1 'polypeptide(L)'
;MNKIKVLVAKPGLDGHDRGAKVVAMALRDAGMEVIYTGLRQSPESVVKAALQEDVDVIGLSILSGAHMRICRKVLELMKGAGIGDKPLFVGGIIPSEDAEELRRAGILEVFGPGTSLKSIIEKIEETVKK
;
A
#
# COMPACT_ATOMS: atom_id res chain seq x y z
N MET A 1 -15.02 -17.25 -8.48
CA MET A 1 -13.67 -16.64 -8.57
C MET A 1 -13.39 -15.79 -7.36
N ASN A 2 -12.17 -15.90 -6.86
CA ASN A 2 -11.77 -15.13 -5.70
C ASN A 2 -11.41 -13.70 -6.09
N LYS A 3 -11.90 -12.74 -5.33
CA LYS A 3 -11.54 -11.35 -5.53
C LYS A 3 -10.17 -11.08 -4.93
N ILE A 4 -9.42 -10.17 -5.54
CA ILE A 4 -8.19 -9.66 -4.95
C ILE A 4 -8.58 -8.79 -3.76
N LYS A 5 -8.01 -9.06 -2.61
CA LYS A 5 -8.29 -8.31 -1.38
C LYS A 5 -7.14 -7.37 -1.08
N VAL A 6 -7.43 -6.09 -1.05
CA VAL A 6 -6.41 -5.03 -0.91
C VAL A 6 -6.65 -4.23 0.36
N LEU A 7 -5.60 -4.03 1.13
CA LEU A 7 -5.63 -3.10 2.25
C LEU A 7 -5.03 -1.78 1.79
N VAL A 8 -5.79 -0.71 1.87
CA VAL A 8 -5.30 0.65 1.58
C VAL A 8 -5.15 1.37 2.91
N ALA A 9 -3.94 1.75 3.24
CA ALA A 9 -3.61 2.32 4.55
C ALA A 9 -2.91 3.66 4.44
N LYS A 10 -3.13 4.51 5.44
CA LYS A 10 -2.45 5.81 5.57
C LYS A 10 -1.70 5.83 6.88
N PRO A 11 -0.49 5.26 6.91
CA PRO A 11 0.32 5.28 8.12
C PRO A 11 0.92 6.66 8.38
N GLY A 12 1.19 6.97 9.63
CA GLY A 12 1.80 8.23 10.04
C GLY A 12 0.78 9.28 10.44
N LEU A 13 1.25 10.51 10.61
CA LEU A 13 0.46 11.62 11.12
C LEU A 13 -0.17 12.51 10.03
N ASP A 14 0.01 12.11 8.79
CA ASP A 14 -0.47 12.79 7.62
C ASP A 14 -2.01 12.80 7.57
N GLY A 15 -2.60 13.96 7.37
CA GLY A 15 -4.05 14.12 7.30
C GLY A 15 -4.62 14.11 5.89
N HIS A 16 -3.81 13.87 4.88
CA HIS A 16 -4.22 13.93 3.47
C HIS A 16 -4.76 12.59 3.01
N ASP A 17 -6.06 12.39 3.06
CA ASP A 17 -6.65 11.08 2.73
C ASP A 17 -7.40 11.01 1.39
N ARG A 18 -7.55 12.14 0.70
CA ARG A 18 -8.30 12.17 -0.56
C ARG A 18 -7.75 11.22 -1.62
N GLY A 19 -6.43 11.24 -1.82
CA GLY A 19 -5.78 10.36 -2.80
C GLY A 19 -5.97 8.89 -2.46
N ALA A 20 -5.83 8.53 -1.19
CA ALA A 20 -6.02 7.15 -0.74
C ALA A 20 -7.46 6.70 -0.96
N LYS A 21 -8.43 7.57 -0.69
CA LYS A 21 -9.85 7.25 -0.89
C LYS A 21 -10.19 7.06 -2.36
N VAL A 22 -9.62 7.91 -3.23
CA VAL A 22 -9.84 7.81 -4.69
C VAL A 22 -9.28 6.48 -5.20
N VAL A 23 -8.10 6.09 -4.79
CA VAL A 23 -7.50 4.81 -5.15
C VAL A 23 -8.37 3.65 -4.64
N ALA A 24 -8.78 3.71 -3.37
CA ALA A 24 -9.62 2.66 -2.78
C ALA A 24 -10.92 2.48 -3.58
N MET A 25 -11.57 3.59 -3.97
CA MET A 25 -12.79 3.53 -4.76
C MET A 25 -12.54 2.94 -6.15
N ALA A 26 -11.45 3.32 -6.79
CA ALA A 26 -11.10 2.80 -8.11
C ALA A 26 -10.84 1.30 -8.09
N LEU A 27 -10.14 0.81 -7.07
CA LEU A 27 -9.87 -0.62 -6.92
C LEU A 27 -11.16 -1.39 -6.67
N ARG A 28 -12.05 -0.84 -5.85
CA ARG A 28 -13.36 -1.45 -5.59
C ARG A 28 -14.19 -1.51 -6.88
N ASP A 29 -14.21 -0.43 -7.65
CA ASP A 29 -14.94 -0.38 -8.92
C ASP A 29 -14.38 -1.37 -9.92
N ALA A 30 -13.10 -1.72 -9.81
CA ALA A 30 -12.46 -2.72 -10.66
C ALA A 30 -12.76 -4.16 -10.21
N GLY A 31 -13.56 -4.34 -9.17
CA GLY A 31 -13.99 -5.66 -8.69
C GLY A 31 -13.17 -6.22 -7.55
N MET A 32 -12.27 -5.44 -6.96
CA MET A 32 -11.48 -5.89 -5.81
C MET A 32 -12.23 -5.65 -4.50
N GLU A 33 -11.91 -6.46 -3.50
CA GLU A 33 -12.40 -6.22 -2.15
C GLU A 33 -11.38 -5.31 -1.47
N VAL A 34 -11.81 -4.11 -1.04
CA VAL A 34 -10.92 -3.10 -0.50
C VAL A 34 -11.26 -2.79 0.94
N ILE A 35 -10.22 -2.82 1.77
CA ILE A 35 -10.32 -2.42 3.16
C ILE A 35 -9.51 -1.14 3.31
N TYR A 36 -10.16 -0.06 3.70
CA TYR A 36 -9.51 1.22 3.94
C TYR A 36 -9.39 1.44 5.44
N THR A 37 -8.16 1.61 5.94
CA THR A 37 -7.92 1.72 7.38
C THR A 37 -8.23 3.09 7.97
N GLY A 38 -8.35 4.12 7.13
CA GLY A 38 -8.50 5.48 7.61
C GLY A 38 -7.18 6.18 7.87
N LEU A 39 -7.26 7.36 8.46
CA LEU A 39 -6.11 8.24 8.69
C LEU A 39 -5.27 7.82 9.90
N ARG A 40 -4.05 8.26 9.88
CA ARG A 40 -3.13 8.27 11.04
C ARG A 40 -2.93 6.90 11.69
N GLN A 41 -2.82 5.89 10.88
CA GLN A 41 -2.55 4.54 11.36
C GLN A 41 -1.08 4.38 11.70
N SER A 42 -0.76 3.60 12.73
CA SER A 42 0.62 3.24 13.00
C SER A 42 1.04 2.10 12.06
N PRO A 43 2.34 1.92 11.79
CA PRO A 43 2.79 0.75 11.04
C PRO A 43 2.31 -0.56 11.68
N GLU A 44 2.28 -0.63 12.99
CA GLU A 44 1.80 -1.80 13.73
C GLU A 44 0.32 -2.07 13.43
N SER A 45 -0.51 -1.03 13.44
CA SER A 45 -1.94 -1.16 13.12
C SER A 45 -2.16 -1.65 11.70
N VAL A 46 -1.34 -1.16 10.75
CA VAL A 46 -1.43 -1.55 9.35
C VAL A 46 -1.15 -3.03 9.19
N VAL A 47 -0.06 -3.51 9.77
CA VAL A 47 0.32 -4.93 9.67
C VAL A 47 -0.69 -5.82 10.39
N LYS A 48 -1.20 -5.38 11.53
CA LYS A 48 -2.22 -6.11 12.27
C LYS A 48 -3.49 -6.27 11.43
N ALA A 49 -3.93 -5.19 10.77
CA ALA A 49 -5.10 -5.23 9.90
C ALA A 49 -4.87 -6.17 8.71
N ALA A 50 -3.69 -6.13 8.12
CA ALA A 50 -3.35 -7.01 7.00
C ALA A 50 -3.43 -8.48 7.40
N LEU A 51 -2.96 -8.81 8.60
CA LEU A 51 -3.05 -10.18 9.14
C LEU A 51 -4.49 -10.58 9.41
N GLN A 52 -5.22 -9.74 10.11
CA GLN A 52 -6.61 -10.05 10.51
C GLN A 52 -7.52 -10.24 9.31
N GLU A 53 -7.31 -9.45 8.27
CA GLU A 53 -8.15 -9.48 7.07
C GLU A 53 -7.63 -10.45 6.01
N ASP A 54 -6.45 -10.99 6.22
CA ASP A 54 -5.81 -11.93 5.27
C ASP A 54 -5.80 -11.36 3.85
N VAL A 55 -5.24 -10.16 3.72
CA VAL A 55 -5.22 -9.47 2.43
C VAL A 55 -4.18 -10.05 1.48
N ASP A 56 -4.41 -9.85 0.18
CA ASP A 56 -3.47 -10.26 -0.87
C ASP A 56 -2.42 -9.19 -1.14
N VAL A 57 -2.78 -7.92 -0.93
CA VAL A 57 -1.94 -6.78 -1.28
C VAL A 57 -2.09 -5.69 -0.24
N ILE A 58 -1.00 -5.00 0.06
CA ILE A 58 -1.02 -3.84 0.94
C ILE A 58 -0.59 -2.61 0.14
N GLY A 59 -1.40 -1.57 0.17
CA GLY A 59 -1.06 -0.29 -0.44
C GLY A 59 -0.97 0.80 0.62
N LEU A 60 0.14 1.50 0.65
CA LEU A 60 0.36 2.61 1.58
C LEU A 60 0.27 3.93 0.83
N SER A 61 -0.44 4.90 1.40
CA SER A 61 -0.48 6.27 0.88
C SER A 61 0.23 7.17 1.88
N ILE A 62 1.35 7.76 1.47
CA ILE A 62 2.20 8.55 2.36
C ILE A 62 2.56 9.88 1.71
N LEU A 63 2.09 10.99 2.27
CA LEU A 63 2.37 12.33 1.77
C LEU A 63 3.15 13.19 2.78
N SER A 64 3.57 12.59 3.88
CA SER A 64 4.19 13.33 4.98
C SER A 64 5.69 13.56 4.86
N GLY A 65 6.34 12.96 3.87
CA GLY A 65 7.80 12.98 3.77
C GLY A 65 8.48 11.92 4.64
N ALA A 66 7.74 11.22 5.48
CA ALA A 66 8.30 10.18 6.35
C ALA A 66 8.29 8.78 5.70
N HIS A 67 8.19 8.75 4.38
CA HIS A 67 8.02 7.51 3.62
C HIS A 67 9.12 6.46 3.86
N MET A 68 10.37 6.88 3.97
CA MET A 68 11.47 5.93 4.17
C MET A 68 11.34 5.20 5.51
N ARG A 69 11.17 5.95 6.58
CA ARG A 69 11.05 5.39 7.93
C ARG A 69 9.82 4.50 8.06
N ILE A 70 8.69 4.98 7.57
CA ILE A 70 7.41 4.27 7.67
C ILE A 70 7.45 2.98 6.86
N CYS A 71 7.92 3.04 5.61
CA CYS A 71 7.99 1.86 4.75
C CYS A 71 8.92 0.80 5.31
N ARG A 72 10.08 1.20 5.82
CA ARG A 72 11.01 0.25 6.41
C ARG A 72 10.42 -0.42 7.65
N LYS A 73 9.70 0.35 8.46
CA LYS A 73 9.05 -0.20 9.64
C LYS A 73 7.96 -1.20 9.26
N VAL A 74 7.14 -0.88 8.26
CA VAL A 74 6.09 -1.78 7.78
C VAL A 74 6.71 -3.08 7.25
N LEU A 75 7.77 -2.98 6.44
CA LEU A 75 8.45 -4.16 5.89
C LEU A 75 9.01 -5.05 7.02
N GLU A 76 9.63 -4.44 8.01
CA GLU A 76 10.18 -5.15 9.16
C GLU A 76 9.07 -5.89 9.92
N LEU A 77 7.97 -5.22 10.19
CA LEU A 77 6.84 -5.80 10.90
C LEU A 77 6.15 -6.91 10.11
N MET A 78 6.03 -6.74 8.78
CA MET A 78 5.49 -7.78 7.90
C MET A 78 6.33 -9.04 7.97
N LYS A 79 7.65 -8.87 7.90
CA LYS A 79 8.58 -10.00 7.98
C LYS A 79 8.45 -10.72 9.31
N GLY A 80 8.41 -9.96 10.41
CA GLY A 80 8.24 -10.53 11.75
C GLY A 80 6.92 -11.24 11.96
N ALA A 81 5.88 -10.83 11.22
CA ALA A 81 4.55 -11.42 11.31
C ALA A 81 4.33 -12.58 10.35
N GLY A 82 5.32 -12.92 9.55
CA GLY A 82 5.22 -14.02 8.60
C GLY A 82 4.50 -13.70 7.30
N ILE A 83 4.30 -12.41 7.00
CA ILE A 83 3.65 -11.96 5.76
C ILE A 83 4.58 -11.11 4.90
N GLY A 84 5.89 -11.32 5.04
CA GLY A 84 6.87 -10.58 4.25
C GLY A 84 6.80 -10.85 2.75
N ASP A 85 6.12 -11.89 2.34
CA ASP A 85 5.92 -12.25 0.93
C ASP A 85 4.74 -11.54 0.28
N LYS A 86 3.89 -10.86 1.04
CA LYS A 86 2.76 -10.13 0.48
C LYS A 86 3.25 -8.91 -0.29
N PRO A 87 2.69 -8.63 -1.48
CA PRO A 87 3.06 -7.43 -2.24
C PRO A 87 2.73 -6.15 -1.46
N LEU A 88 3.68 -5.25 -1.40
CA LEU A 88 3.52 -3.95 -0.76
C LEU A 88 3.78 -2.86 -1.78
N PHE A 89 2.79 -1.99 -1.98
CA PHE A 89 2.88 -0.85 -2.88
C PHE A 89 2.82 0.43 -2.07
N VAL A 90 3.44 1.47 -2.59
CA VAL A 90 3.44 2.79 -1.95
C VAL A 90 3.07 3.85 -2.97
N GLY A 91 2.15 4.74 -2.59
CA GLY A 91 1.81 5.91 -3.38
C GLY A 91 2.13 7.18 -2.60
N GLY A 92 2.60 8.21 -3.29
CA GLY A 92 2.90 9.49 -2.68
C GLY A 92 3.90 10.28 -3.49
N ILE A 93 4.35 11.40 -2.93
CA ILE A 93 5.38 12.23 -3.55
C ILE A 93 6.72 11.74 -3.01
N ILE A 94 7.35 10.84 -3.74
CA ILE A 94 8.57 10.17 -3.30
C ILE A 94 9.68 10.43 -4.33
N PRO A 95 10.81 11.01 -3.92
CA PRO A 95 11.93 11.24 -4.84
C PRO A 95 12.39 9.93 -5.48
N SER A 96 12.87 10.00 -6.72
CA SER A 96 13.29 8.81 -7.47
C SER A 96 14.36 7.99 -6.76
N GLU A 97 15.29 8.66 -6.09
CA GLU A 97 16.34 7.99 -5.32
C GLU A 97 15.77 7.16 -4.19
N ASP A 98 14.80 7.73 -3.49
CA ASP A 98 14.11 7.05 -2.40
C ASP A 98 13.27 5.90 -2.93
N ALA A 99 12.61 6.10 -4.06
CA ALA A 99 11.80 5.05 -4.70
C ALA A 99 12.65 3.84 -5.06
N GLU A 100 13.85 4.05 -5.60
CA GLU A 100 14.77 2.97 -5.91
C GLU A 100 15.20 2.23 -4.66
N GLU A 101 15.51 2.97 -3.60
CA GLU A 101 15.93 2.38 -2.34
C GLU A 101 14.80 1.55 -1.71
N LEU A 102 13.56 2.04 -1.79
CA LEU A 102 12.41 1.31 -1.30
C LEU A 102 12.18 0.02 -2.08
N ARG A 103 12.35 0.06 -3.41
CA ARG A 103 12.23 -1.16 -4.22
C ARG A 103 13.28 -2.19 -3.83
N ARG A 104 14.50 -1.76 -3.59
CA ARG A 104 15.58 -2.64 -3.12
C ARG A 104 15.28 -3.21 -1.75
N ALA A 105 14.56 -2.46 -0.92
CA ALA A 105 14.20 -2.91 0.43
C ALA A 105 13.04 -3.90 0.43
N GLY A 106 12.29 -4.03 -0.65
CA GLY A 106 11.18 -4.97 -0.75
C GLY A 106 9.83 -4.40 -1.16
N ILE A 107 9.75 -3.07 -1.36
CA ILE A 107 8.54 -2.45 -1.90
C ILE A 107 8.44 -2.85 -3.38
N LEU A 108 7.31 -3.40 -3.78
CA LEU A 108 7.15 -3.91 -5.13
C LEU A 108 7.07 -2.78 -6.17
N GLU A 109 6.35 -1.72 -5.86
CA GLU A 109 6.25 -0.57 -6.76
C GLU A 109 5.94 0.70 -5.99
N VAL A 110 6.44 1.82 -6.50
CA VAL A 110 6.18 3.14 -5.95
C VAL A 110 5.43 3.94 -7.01
N PHE A 111 4.24 4.42 -6.67
CA PHE A 111 3.41 5.22 -7.56
C PHE A 111 3.52 6.69 -7.21
N GLY A 112 4.06 7.48 -8.12
CA GLY A 112 4.18 8.92 -7.93
C GLY A 112 2.90 9.66 -8.34
N PRO A 113 2.87 10.99 -8.12
CA PRO A 113 1.77 11.84 -8.59
C PRO A 113 1.68 11.71 -10.10
N GLY A 114 0.52 11.68 -10.65
CA GLY A 114 0.33 11.54 -12.08
C GLY A 114 0.26 10.10 -12.57
N THR A 115 0.51 9.13 -11.72
CA THR A 115 0.27 7.72 -12.09
C THR A 115 -1.24 7.55 -12.24
N SER A 116 -1.68 7.00 -13.37
CA SER A 116 -3.10 6.83 -13.59
C SER A 116 -3.67 5.72 -12.71
N LEU A 117 -4.95 5.85 -12.36
CA LEU A 117 -5.65 4.81 -11.61
C LEU A 117 -5.64 3.48 -12.36
N LYS A 118 -5.75 3.55 -13.68
CA LYS A 118 -5.69 2.37 -14.54
C LYS A 118 -4.36 1.62 -14.38
N SER A 119 -3.25 2.36 -14.34
CA SER A 119 -1.92 1.77 -14.16
C SER A 119 -1.79 1.07 -12.81
N ILE A 120 -2.33 1.68 -11.77
CA ILE A 120 -2.31 1.10 -10.42
C ILE A 120 -3.10 -0.21 -10.40
N ILE A 121 -4.31 -0.19 -10.97
CA ILE A 121 -5.18 -1.37 -11.05
C ILE A 121 -4.48 -2.50 -11.81
N GLU A 122 -3.93 -2.19 -12.98
CA GLU A 122 -3.25 -3.17 -13.82
C GLU A 122 -2.06 -3.79 -13.12
N LYS A 123 -1.27 -2.98 -12.41
CA LYS A 123 -0.10 -3.47 -11.70
C LYS A 123 -0.48 -4.44 -10.59
N ILE A 124 -1.53 -4.14 -9.86
CA ILE A 124 -2.03 -5.02 -8.81
C ILE A 124 -2.54 -6.32 -9.42
N GLU A 125 -3.30 -6.23 -10.50
CA GLU A 125 -3.85 -7.42 -11.18
C GLU A 125 -2.75 -8.32 -11.74
N GLU A 126 -1.68 -7.73 -12.30
CA GLU A 126 -0.54 -8.49 -12.78
C GLU A 126 0.19 -9.21 -11.64
N THR A 127 0.28 -8.56 -10.50
CA THR A 127 1.02 -9.08 -9.36
C THR A 127 0.27 -10.21 -8.67
N VAL A 128 -1.05 -10.06 -8.55
CA VAL A 128 -1.90 -11.05 -7.86
C VAL A 128 -2.84 -11.65 -8.90
N LYS A 129 -2.43 -12.76 -9.47
CA LYS A 129 -3.24 -13.47 -10.46
C LYS A 129 -4.15 -14.47 -9.76
N LYS A 130 -5.42 -14.14 -9.76
CA LYS A 130 -6.44 -15.04 -9.18
C LYS A 130 -7.43 -15.52 -10.21
#